data_0fe803d9c80fd269d64020e7c966f95a
#
_entry.id   0fe803d9c80fd269d64020e7c966f95a
#
_cell.length_a   1.000
_cell.length_b   1.000
_cell.length_c   1.000
_cell.angle_alpha   90.00
_cell.angle_beta   90.00
_cell.angle_gamma   90.00
#
_symmetry.space_group_name_H-M   'P 1'
#
loop_
_entity.id
_entity.type
_entity.pdbx_description
1 polymer ?
#
loop_
_entity_poly.entity_id
_entity_poly.type
_entity_poly.pdbx_seq_one_letter_code
_entity_poly.pdbx_strand_id
1 'polypeptide(L)'
;MSKSEMEKMHTCELYLPGDEDIAREQIKCLDRLYDFNMTRPTEMVKRQQMLKEMFEEIGDNCYIEPPLHANWGGKFVHWGSIIYANFNLTMVDDTHIYVGDYTMFGPNVTLATA
;
A
#
# COMPACT_ATOMS: atom_id res chain seq x y z
N MET A 1 11.30 26.38 9.79
CA MET A 1 9.95 25.98 9.41
C MET A 1 9.55 24.71 10.13
N SER A 2 8.33 24.67 10.62
CA SER A 2 7.81 23.46 11.23
C SER A 2 7.48 22.42 10.16
N LYS A 3 7.69 21.15 10.48
CA LYS A 3 7.31 20.06 9.59
C LYS A 3 5.79 19.89 9.57
N SER A 4 5.23 19.51 8.42
CA SER A 4 3.85 19.09 8.34
C SER A 4 3.65 17.78 9.12
N GLU A 5 2.40 17.46 9.46
CA GLU A 5 2.11 16.19 10.12
C GLU A 5 2.47 14.99 9.24
N MET A 6 2.30 15.12 7.91
CA MET A 6 2.72 14.08 6.96
C MET A 6 4.23 13.85 7.01
N GLU A 7 5.02 14.92 7.04
CA GLU A 7 6.48 14.80 7.13
C GLU A 7 6.91 14.13 8.44
N LYS A 8 6.25 14.46 9.55
CA LYS A 8 6.53 13.84 10.85
C LYS A 8 6.28 12.34 10.83
N MET A 9 5.26 11.86 10.12
CA MET A 9 5.02 10.42 9.96
C MET A 9 6.24 9.69 9.42
N HIS A 10 6.93 10.29 8.45
CA HIS A 10 8.05 9.66 7.75
C HIS A 10 9.41 9.84 8.43
N THR A 11 9.49 10.72 9.43
CA THR A 11 10.73 10.97 10.17
C THR A 11 10.72 10.41 11.58
N CYS A 12 9.75 9.55 11.90
CA CYS A 12 9.57 8.96 13.23
C CYS A 12 9.33 10.00 14.33
N GLU A 13 8.86 11.18 13.97
CA GLU A 13 8.46 12.20 14.93
C GLU A 13 7.00 12.02 15.34
N LEU A 14 6.65 12.57 16.50
CA LEU A 14 5.24 12.56 16.91
C LEU A 14 4.42 13.41 15.93
N TYR A 15 3.30 12.87 15.50
CA TYR A 15 2.38 13.54 14.58
C TYR A 15 0.95 13.42 15.08
N LEU A 16 0.05 14.24 14.51
CA LEU A 16 -1.37 14.23 14.85
C LEU A 16 -2.14 13.40 13.82
N PRO A 17 -2.57 12.18 14.17
CA PRO A 17 -3.29 11.31 13.21
C PRO A 17 -4.61 11.90 12.72
N GLY A 18 -5.19 12.85 13.46
CA GLY A 18 -6.43 13.51 13.08
C GLY A 18 -6.25 14.76 12.21
N ASP A 19 -5.02 15.07 11.76
CA ASP A 19 -4.78 16.22 10.89
C ASP A 19 -5.59 16.11 9.61
N GLU A 20 -6.24 17.23 9.20
CA GLU A 20 -7.14 17.22 8.04
C GLU A 20 -6.43 16.92 6.72
N ASP A 21 -5.20 17.40 6.55
CA ASP A 21 -4.43 17.15 5.33
C ASP A 21 -4.08 15.67 5.19
N ILE A 22 -3.69 15.05 6.30
CA ILE A 22 -3.43 13.62 6.36
C ILE A 22 -4.71 12.85 6.03
N ALA A 23 -5.83 13.21 6.64
CA ALA A 23 -7.10 12.53 6.43
C ALA A 23 -7.56 12.60 4.97
N ARG A 24 -7.46 13.76 4.34
CA ARG A 24 -7.85 13.93 2.94
C ARG A 24 -7.00 13.06 2.01
N GLU A 25 -5.70 13.07 2.21
CA GLU A 25 -4.80 12.28 1.38
C GLU A 25 -5.03 10.79 1.56
N GLN A 26 -5.22 10.37 2.80
CA GLN A 26 -5.49 8.96 3.11
C GLN A 26 -6.78 8.46 2.47
N ILE A 27 -7.85 9.26 2.49
CA ILE A 27 -9.13 8.89 1.88
C ILE A 27 -8.96 8.66 0.38
N LYS A 28 -8.21 9.49 -0.32
CA LYS A 28 -7.93 9.29 -1.75
C LYS A 28 -7.25 7.96 -2.00
N CYS A 29 -6.28 7.62 -1.17
CA CYS A 29 -5.56 6.36 -1.28
C CYS A 29 -6.47 5.15 -1.01
N LEU A 30 -7.34 5.26 0.00
CA LEU A 30 -8.27 4.19 0.35
C LEU A 30 -9.36 4.00 -0.70
N ASP A 31 -9.78 5.05 -1.39
CA ASP A 31 -10.70 4.93 -2.53
C ASP A 31 -10.09 4.08 -3.65
N ARG A 32 -8.83 4.31 -3.96
CA ARG A 32 -8.13 3.51 -4.98
C ARG A 32 -7.99 2.05 -4.54
N LEU A 33 -7.71 1.83 -3.27
CA LEU A 33 -7.65 0.47 -2.71
C LEU A 33 -9.01 -0.23 -2.79
N TYR A 34 -10.08 0.48 -2.48
CA TYR A 34 -11.43 -0.05 -2.61
C TYR A 34 -11.70 -0.52 -4.04
N ASP A 35 -11.38 0.30 -5.03
CA ASP A 35 -11.57 -0.06 -6.43
C ASP A 35 -10.75 -1.31 -6.81
N PHE A 36 -9.52 -1.41 -6.33
CA PHE A 36 -8.69 -2.59 -6.56
C PHE A 36 -9.36 -3.85 -6.00
N ASN A 37 -9.84 -3.78 -4.78
CA ASN A 37 -10.47 -4.93 -4.10
C ASN A 37 -11.79 -5.35 -4.73
N MET A 38 -12.41 -4.48 -5.52
CA MET A 38 -13.66 -4.77 -6.22
C MET A 38 -13.44 -5.26 -7.65
N THR A 39 -12.21 -5.47 -8.08
CA THR A 39 -11.92 -6.02 -9.41
C THR A 39 -12.29 -7.50 -9.49
N ARG A 40 -12.61 -7.93 -10.72
CA ARG A 40 -12.94 -9.33 -11.00
C ARG A 40 -11.67 -10.15 -11.22
N PRO A 41 -11.70 -11.46 -10.96
CA PRO A 41 -10.55 -12.33 -11.23
C PRO A 41 -10.07 -12.31 -12.68
N THR A 42 -10.95 -11.94 -13.61
CA THR A 42 -10.62 -11.86 -15.04
C THR A 42 -9.90 -10.56 -15.42
N GLU A 43 -9.83 -9.58 -14.50
CA GLU A 43 -9.29 -8.25 -14.77
C GLU A 43 -7.81 -8.13 -14.38
N MET A 44 -6.98 -9.06 -14.85
CA MET A 44 -5.57 -9.14 -14.47
C MET A 44 -4.76 -7.92 -14.90
N VAL A 45 -4.93 -7.47 -16.14
CA VAL A 45 -4.21 -6.29 -16.66
C VAL A 45 -4.60 -5.04 -15.88
N LYS A 46 -5.90 -4.88 -15.61
CA LYS A 46 -6.40 -3.76 -14.82
C LYS A 46 -5.81 -3.75 -13.42
N ARG A 47 -5.74 -4.91 -12.77
CA ARG A 47 -5.14 -5.03 -11.44
C ARG A 47 -3.67 -4.60 -11.44
N GLN A 48 -2.91 -5.02 -12.45
CA GLN A 48 -1.50 -4.64 -12.56
C GLN A 48 -1.32 -3.13 -12.74
N GLN A 49 -2.16 -2.52 -13.58
CA GLN A 49 -2.14 -1.07 -13.77
C GLN A 49 -2.49 -0.32 -12.49
N MET A 50 -3.50 -0.79 -11.77
CA MET A 50 -3.91 -0.19 -10.51
C MET A 50 -2.80 -0.24 -9.46
N LEU A 51 -2.10 -1.37 -9.35
CA LEU A 51 -0.98 -1.49 -8.41
C LEU A 51 0.14 -0.50 -8.72
N LYS A 52 0.41 -0.24 -9.99
CA LYS A 52 1.41 0.77 -10.38
C LYS A 52 0.99 2.18 -9.99
N GLU A 53 -0.30 2.46 -9.96
CA GLU A 53 -0.82 3.75 -9.51
C GLU A 53 -0.89 3.86 -7.99
N MET A 54 -1.14 2.73 -7.30
CA MET A 54 -1.32 2.69 -5.86
C MET A 54 0.00 2.70 -5.09
N PHE A 55 0.97 1.91 -5.55
CA PHE A 55 2.26 1.76 -4.87
C PHE A 55 3.23 2.85 -5.28
N GLU A 56 4.14 3.22 -4.38
CA GLU A 56 5.23 4.14 -4.71
C GLU A 56 6.06 3.60 -5.86
N GLU A 57 6.41 2.32 -5.79
CA GLU A 57 7.04 1.60 -6.88
C GLU A 57 6.69 0.12 -6.80
N ILE A 58 6.59 -0.53 -7.95
CA ILE A 58 6.37 -1.96 -8.05
C ILE A 58 7.02 -2.45 -9.34
N GLY A 59 7.75 -3.55 -9.24
CA GLY A 59 8.39 -4.17 -10.39
C GLY A 59 7.41 -4.97 -11.25
N ASP A 60 7.95 -5.81 -12.13
CA ASP A 60 7.16 -6.60 -13.06
C ASP A 60 6.78 -7.97 -12.47
N ASN A 61 5.71 -8.55 -13.04
CA ASN A 61 5.24 -9.89 -12.68
C ASN A 61 4.89 -10.04 -11.20
N CYS A 62 4.24 -9.04 -10.65
CA CYS A 62 3.70 -9.08 -9.30
C CYS A 62 2.21 -9.40 -9.34
N TYR A 63 1.75 -10.16 -8.37
CA TYR A 63 0.35 -10.51 -8.22
C TYR A 63 -0.09 -10.36 -6.77
N ILE A 64 -1.24 -9.73 -6.57
CA ILE A 64 -1.87 -9.62 -5.26
C ILE A 64 -3.30 -10.11 -5.37
N GLU A 65 -3.62 -11.18 -4.64
CA GLU A 65 -5.00 -11.67 -4.55
C GLU A 65 -5.81 -10.76 -3.62
N PRO A 66 -6.87 -10.13 -4.09
CA PRO A 66 -7.75 -9.36 -3.22
C PRO A 66 -8.43 -10.24 -2.16
N PRO A 67 -8.82 -9.70 -1.02
CA PRO A 67 -8.66 -8.31 -0.66
C PRO A 67 -7.26 -7.99 -0.12
N LEU A 68 -6.76 -6.81 -0.50
CA LEU A 68 -5.56 -6.20 0.06
C LEU A 68 -5.98 -5.17 1.10
N HIS A 69 -5.29 -5.13 2.22
CA HIS A 69 -5.53 -4.14 3.27
C HIS A 69 -4.29 -3.29 3.45
N ALA A 70 -4.45 -1.99 3.41
CA ALA A 70 -3.34 -1.05 3.59
C ALA A 70 -3.88 0.28 4.10
N ASN A 71 -3.29 0.81 5.17
CA ASN A 71 -3.76 2.06 5.78
C ASN A 71 -3.68 3.24 4.81
N TRP A 72 -2.68 3.24 3.93
CA TRP A 72 -2.46 4.27 2.91
C TRP A 72 -2.65 3.75 1.49
N GLY A 73 -3.34 2.62 1.35
CA GLY A 73 -3.63 2.06 0.03
C GLY A 73 -2.40 1.66 -0.77
N GLY A 74 -1.25 1.50 -0.13
CA GLY A 74 0.00 1.19 -0.78
C GLY A 74 0.88 2.39 -1.14
N LYS A 75 0.48 3.61 -0.80
CA LYS A 75 1.18 4.84 -1.20
C LYS A 75 2.68 4.82 -0.87
N PHE A 76 3.09 4.21 0.23
CA PHE A 76 4.48 4.17 0.67
C PHE A 76 5.11 2.80 0.52
N VAL A 77 4.53 1.96 -0.33
CA VAL A 77 4.98 0.57 -0.52
C VAL A 77 5.91 0.50 -1.73
N HIS A 78 7.05 -0.16 -1.55
CA HIS A 78 8.06 -0.40 -2.58
C HIS A 78 8.23 -1.90 -2.75
N TRP A 79 7.78 -2.41 -3.89
CA TRP A 79 7.92 -3.83 -4.23
C TRP A 79 8.88 -3.99 -5.39
N GLY A 80 9.75 -4.99 -5.29
CA GLY A 80 10.55 -5.45 -6.42
C GLY A 80 9.70 -6.21 -7.43
N SER A 81 10.31 -7.13 -8.15
CA SER A 81 9.66 -7.92 -9.19
C SER A 81 9.40 -9.36 -8.74
N ILE A 82 8.45 -10.01 -9.40
CA ILE A 82 8.13 -11.44 -9.20
C ILE A 82 7.73 -11.69 -7.74
N ILE A 83 6.75 -10.94 -7.28
CA ILE A 83 6.23 -11.05 -5.92
C ILE A 83 4.79 -11.54 -5.99
N TYR A 84 4.47 -12.54 -5.19
CA TYR A 84 3.11 -13.06 -5.08
C TYR A 84 2.59 -12.84 -3.67
N ALA A 85 1.39 -12.31 -3.56
CA ALA A 85 0.71 -12.15 -2.28
C ALA A 85 -0.66 -12.82 -2.34
N ASN A 86 -0.90 -13.70 -1.38
CA ASN A 86 -2.19 -14.34 -1.20
C ASN A 86 -3.17 -13.36 -0.53
N PHE A 87 -4.43 -13.75 -0.41
CA PHE A 87 -5.49 -12.88 0.10
C PHE A 87 -5.24 -12.44 1.55
N ASN A 88 -5.78 -11.29 1.89
CA ASN A 88 -5.68 -10.66 3.21
C ASN A 88 -4.23 -10.31 3.60
N LEU A 89 -3.39 -9.95 2.64
CA LEU A 89 -2.15 -9.27 2.97
C LEU A 89 -2.52 -7.92 3.58
N THR A 90 -1.98 -7.64 4.77
CA THR A 90 -2.21 -6.38 5.46
C THR A 90 -0.90 -5.63 5.59
N MET A 91 -0.86 -4.42 5.05
CA MET A 91 0.30 -3.55 5.14
C MET A 91 -0.08 -2.30 5.93
N VAL A 92 0.49 -2.15 7.12
CA VAL A 92 0.34 -0.92 7.88
C VAL A 92 1.42 0.03 7.37
N ASP A 93 1.09 0.69 6.26
CA ASP A 93 2.01 1.49 5.47
C ASP A 93 1.95 2.98 5.84
N ASP A 94 1.98 3.26 7.13
CA ASP A 94 2.03 4.65 7.63
C ASP A 94 3.34 5.33 7.25
N THR A 95 4.38 4.54 7.01
CA THR A 95 5.59 4.97 6.32
C THR A 95 6.05 3.86 5.38
N HIS A 96 7.27 3.93 4.86
CA HIS A 96 7.72 3.08 3.76
C HIS A 96 7.91 1.62 4.15
N ILE A 97 7.42 0.73 3.27
CA ILE A 97 7.63 -0.72 3.34
C ILE A 97 8.37 -1.13 2.07
N TYR A 98 9.44 -1.90 2.22
CA TYR A 98 10.26 -2.39 1.10
C TYR A 98 10.20 -3.91 1.06
N VAL A 99 9.82 -4.46 -0.09
CA VAL A 99 9.77 -5.91 -0.32
C VAL A 99 10.65 -6.27 -1.50
N GLY A 100 11.60 -7.17 -1.29
CA GLY A 100 12.55 -7.60 -2.31
C GLY A 100 11.97 -8.58 -3.32
N ASP A 101 12.68 -8.78 -4.43
CA ASP A 101 12.29 -9.68 -5.51
C ASP A 101 12.05 -11.11 -5.02
N TYR A 102 11.16 -11.84 -5.71
CA TYR A 102 10.87 -13.25 -5.46
C TYR A 102 10.25 -13.56 -4.10
N THR A 103 9.65 -12.57 -3.45
CA THR A 103 8.97 -12.78 -2.17
C THR A 103 7.58 -13.39 -2.40
N MET A 104 7.23 -14.36 -1.58
CA MET A 104 5.90 -14.96 -1.60
C MET A 104 5.25 -14.81 -0.22
N PHE A 105 4.06 -14.24 -0.22
CA PHE A 105 3.27 -14.11 1.02
C PHE A 105 2.15 -15.14 1.01
N GLY A 106 2.04 -15.94 2.06
CA GLY A 106 0.86 -16.75 2.32
C GLY A 106 -0.33 -15.88 2.72
N PRO A 107 -1.49 -16.48 2.97
CA PRO A 107 -2.66 -15.71 3.37
C PRO A 107 -2.49 -15.11 4.77
N ASN A 108 -3.16 -13.98 5.01
CA ASN A 108 -3.27 -13.35 6.33
C ASN A 108 -1.92 -12.92 6.94
N VAL A 109 -0.98 -12.48 6.10
CA VAL A 109 0.30 -11.92 6.57
C VAL A 109 0.14 -10.43 6.85
N THR A 110 0.75 -9.95 7.91
CA THR A 110 0.77 -8.53 8.26
C THR A 110 2.20 -8.00 8.27
N LEU A 111 2.41 -6.90 7.54
CA LEU A 111 3.65 -6.11 7.56
C LEU A 111 3.30 -4.77 8.19
N ALA A 112 3.97 -4.43 9.28
CA ALA A 112 3.63 -3.21 10.00
C ALA A 112 4.83 -2.27 10.13
N THR A 113 4.61 -1.00 9.80
CA THR A 113 5.46 0.11 10.22
C THR A 113 4.88 0.69 11.51
N ALA A 114 5.63 1.48 12.19
CA ALA A 114 5.22 2.02 13.49
C ALA A 114 3.94 2.84 13.44
#